data_0c21f447c76d9bcaa821567bcbfa1903
#
_entry.id   0c21f447c76d9bcaa821567bcbfa1903
#
_cell.length_a   1.000
_cell.length_b   1.000
_cell.length_c   1.000
_cell.angle_alpha   90.00
_cell.angle_beta   90.00
_cell.angle_gamma   90.00
#
_symmetry.space_group_name_H-M   'P 1'
#
loop_
_entity.id
_entity.type
_entity.pdbx_description
1 polymer ?
#
loop_
_entity_poly.entity_id
_entity_poly.type
_entity_poly.pdbx_seq_one_letter_code
_entity_poly.pdbx_strand_id
1 'polypeptide(L)'
;ASALSRTFQQIAAATDEFRTHHTSSILTVRGYTTFLVKWLVPRLPEFQKLHPQIKVRLTSGTVNDIARGEADIVFRYGGSPWPGFRAVLLFRDELVPVCSPALLRAVRGRGRLLAPAQIKTMPLLSLEARRQDWPDWFQQAGETLPREQVQSFADLAVVHEFARRGLGVALAQRGYIDEDLAAGNLVVISKEVLRRELGYYALASSDSAGRSKVAAFMDWLEQAGGPDAAGRTGRRAG
;
A
#
# COMPACT_ATOMS: atom_id res chain seq x y z
N ALA A 1 12.59 49.51 4.66
CA ALA A 1 12.80 48.71 5.90
C ALA A 1 11.83 47.54 6.05
N SER A 2 10.55 47.62 5.57
CA SER A 2 9.55 46.57 5.84
C SER A 2 9.67 45.30 4.98
N ALA A 3 10.25 45.36 3.77
CA ALA A 3 10.42 44.20 2.90
C ALA A 3 11.55 43.28 3.37
N LEU A 4 12.68 43.85 3.74
CA LEU A 4 13.83 43.12 4.33
C LEU A 4 13.47 42.41 5.63
N SER A 5 12.69 43.06 6.52
CA SER A 5 12.22 42.44 7.78
C SER A 5 11.33 41.22 7.52
N ARG A 6 10.44 41.27 6.52
CA ARG A 6 9.60 40.14 6.16
C ARG A 6 10.40 38.97 5.56
N THR A 7 11.39 39.27 4.72
CA THR A 7 12.26 38.25 4.14
C THR A 7 13.10 37.57 5.23
N PHE A 8 13.65 38.32 6.21
CA PHE A 8 14.35 37.76 7.34
C PHE A 8 13.44 36.92 8.25
N GLN A 9 12.20 37.35 8.49
CA GLN A 9 11.23 36.57 9.24
C GLN A 9 10.82 35.28 8.52
N GLN A 10 10.69 35.30 7.18
CA GLN A 10 10.42 34.09 6.40
C GLN A 10 11.62 33.13 6.39
N ILE A 11 12.85 33.67 6.31
CA ILE A 11 14.08 32.85 6.41
C ILE A 11 14.21 32.28 7.83
N ALA A 12 13.96 33.07 8.87
CA ALA A 12 14.00 32.61 10.26
C ALA A 12 12.95 31.54 10.53
N ALA A 13 11.70 31.72 10.05
CA ALA A 13 10.63 30.74 10.17
C ALA A 13 10.97 29.44 9.41
N ALA A 14 11.48 29.54 8.19
CA ALA A 14 11.96 28.37 7.44
C ALA A 14 13.13 27.67 8.11
N THR A 15 14.05 28.45 8.73
CA THR A 15 15.21 27.89 9.45
C THR A 15 14.79 27.23 10.78
N ASP A 16 13.82 27.78 11.48
CA ASP A 16 13.25 27.19 12.71
C ASP A 16 12.42 25.94 12.39
N GLU A 17 11.68 25.94 11.30
CA GLU A 17 10.98 24.77 10.79
C GLU A 17 11.97 23.66 10.40
N PHE A 18 13.07 23.99 9.72
CA PHE A 18 14.19 23.09 9.44
C PHE A 18 14.87 22.55 10.69
N ARG A 19 15.13 23.40 11.70
CA ARG A 19 15.74 22.99 12.97
C ARG A 19 14.81 22.09 13.79
N THR A 20 13.52 22.38 13.83
CA THR A 20 12.52 21.59 14.56
C THR A 20 12.36 20.21 13.94
N HIS A 21 12.42 20.10 12.61
CA HIS A 21 12.44 18.80 11.93
C HIS A 21 13.74 18.00 12.16
N HIS A 22 14.89 18.67 12.36
CA HIS A 22 16.18 17.97 12.55
C HIS A 22 16.38 17.40 13.97
N THR A 23 15.78 17.98 14.99
CA THR A 23 15.92 17.57 16.41
C THR A 23 14.67 16.89 16.95
N SER A 24 13.57 16.87 16.21
CA SER A 24 12.33 16.27 16.65
C SER A 24 12.42 14.74 16.69
N SER A 25 11.99 14.16 17.81
CA SER A 25 11.75 12.71 17.94
C SER A 25 10.56 12.22 17.08
N ILE A 26 9.86 13.13 16.39
CA ILE A 26 8.73 12.81 15.52
C ILE A 26 9.24 12.47 14.12
N LEU A 27 8.88 11.28 13.64
CA LEU A 27 9.07 10.84 12.26
C LEU A 27 7.76 11.02 11.51
N THR A 28 7.73 11.91 10.52
CA THR A 28 6.54 12.13 9.70
C THR A 28 6.57 11.23 8.48
N VAL A 29 5.55 10.39 8.36
CA VAL A 29 5.41 9.39 7.30
C VAL A 29 4.13 9.65 6.53
N ARG A 30 4.21 9.73 5.20
CA ARG A 30 3.08 9.97 4.31
C ARG A 30 2.82 8.79 3.38
N GLY A 31 1.55 8.48 3.13
CA GLY A 31 1.18 7.42 2.20
C GLY A 31 -0.30 7.42 1.85
N TYR A 32 -0.71 6.49 0.98
CA TYR A 32 -2.12 6.26 0.70
C TYR A 32 -2.82 5.67 1.93
N THR A 33 -4.02 6.15 2.25
CA THR A 33 -4.77 5.72 3.44
C THR A 33 -4.88 4.21 3.54
N THR A 34 -5.26 3.53 2.46
CA THR A 34 -5.40 2.06 2.45
C THR A 34 -4.08 1.37 2.77
N PHE A 35 -2.95 1.86 2.22
CA PHE A 35 -1.63 1.32 2.53
C PHE A 35 -1.29 1.51 4.02
N LEU A 36 -1.47 2.72 4.53
CA LEU A 36 -1.18 3.01 5.94
C LEU A 36 -1.98 2.09 6.87
N VAL A 37 -3.29 1.96 6.63
CA VAL A 37 -4.19 1.17 7.49
C VAL A 37 -3.95 -0.34 7.35
N LYS A 38 -3.82 -0.84 6.12
CA LYS A 38 -3.78 -2.29 5.86
C LYS A 38 -2.40 -2.90 5.98
N TRP A 39 -1.35 -2.13 5.72
CA TRP A 39 0.01 -2.67 5.72
C TRP A 39 0.88 -2.13 6.85
N LEU A 40 0.90 -0.81 7.05
CA LEU A 40 1.84 -0.18 7.99
C LEU A 40 1.37 -0.28 9.44
N VAL A 41 0.14 0.15 9.73
CA VAL A 41 -0.38 0.22 11.11
C VAL A 41 -0.30 -1.12 11.85
N PRO A 42 -0.64 -2.28 11.24
CA PRO A 42 -0.50 -3.58 11.91
C PRO A 42 0.94 -3.94 12.32
N ARG A 43 1.93 -3.38 11.62
CA ARG A 43 3.37 -3.65 11.82
C ARG A 43 4.05 -2.62 12.76
N LEU A 44 3.48 -1.41 12.90
CA LEU A 44 4.05 -0.34 13.72
C LEU A 44 4.33 -0.72 15.18
N PRO A 45 3.55 -1.55 15.88
CA PRO A 45 3.85 -1.95 17.25
C PRO A 45 5.22 -2.62 17.40
N GLU A 46 5.71 -3.32 16.38
CA GLU A 46 7.05 -3.91 16.39
C GLU A 46 8.13 -2.82 16.33
N PHE A 47 7.98 -1.86 15.42
CA PHE A 47 8.89 -0.72 15.35
C PHE A 47 8.92 0.09 16.65
N GLN A 48 7.76 0.36 17.24
CA GLN A 48 7.65 1.12 18.48
C GLN A 48 8.31 0.43 19.68
N LYS A 49 8.32 -0.92 19.71
CA LYS A 49 9.05 -1.70 20.73
C LYS A 49 10.56 -1.57 20.57
N LEU A 50 11.05 -1.56 19.31
CA LEU A 50 12.48 -1.42 19.00
C LEU A 50 12.99 0.01 19.20
N HIS A 51 12.14 1.01 18.94
CA HIS A 51 12.49 2.43 18.92
C HIS A 51 11.45 3.28 19.70
N PRO A 52 11.29 3.09 21.03
CA PRO A 52 10.26 3.76 21.83
C PRO A 52 10.42 5.29 21.88
N GLN A 53 11.62 5.80 21.59
CA GLN A 53 11.91 7.22 21.53
C GLN A 53 11.43 7.91 20.25
N ILE A 54 11.10 7.14 19.19
CA ILE A 54 10.66 7.69 17.89
C ILE A 54 9.13 7.68 17.83
N LYS A 55 8.53 8.86 17.79
CA LYS A 55 7.08 9.03 17.61
C LYS A 55 6.76 9.09 16.11
N VAL A 56 5.97 8.17 15.61
CA VAL A 56 5.56 8.16 14.20
C VAL A 56 4.28 8.97 14.02
N ARG A 57 4.34 10.00 13.15
CA ARG A 57 3.18 10.75 12.68
C ARG A 57 2.80 10.25 11.29
N LEU A 58 1.59 9.71 11.14
CA LEU A 58 1.05 9.28 9.86
C LEU A 58 0.23 10.41 9.23
N THR A 59 0.48 10.69 7.96
CA THR A 59 -0.33 11.62 7.16
C THR A 59 -0.76 10.92 5.87
N SER A 60 -2.02 11.10 5.49
CA SER A 60 -2.55 10.58 4.22
C SER A 60 -2.62 11.67 3.18
N GLY A 61 -2.47 11.30 1.90
CA GLY A 61 -2.60 12.24 0.78
C GLY A 61 -2.05 11.69 -0.52
N THR A 62 -2.32 12.43 -1.60
CA THR A 62 -1.70 12.16 -2.90
C THR A 62 -0.21 12.49 -2.83
N VAL A 63 0.61 11.56 -3.32
CA VAL A 63 2.05 11.53 -3.08
C VAL A 63 2.84 12.35 -4.11
N ASN A 64 2.26 13.39 -4.69
CA ASN A 64 2.96 14.24 -5.67
C ASN A 64 3.96 15.23 -5.04
N ASP A 65 3.99 15.36 -3.71
CA ASP A 65 4.71 16.42 -3.00
C ASP A 65 5.92 15.94 -2.17
N ILE A 66 6.68 14.96 -2.64
CA ILE A 66 7.95 14.56 -1.98
C ILE A 66 8.94 15.75 -1.96
N ALA A 67 8.87 16.63 -2.95
CA ALA A 67 9.79 17.76 -3.10
C ALA A 67 9.60 18.88 -2.07
N ARG A 68 8.51 18.88 -1.28
CA ARG A 68 8.18 19.99 -0.36
C ARG A 68 8.68 19.82 1.08
N GLY A 69 9.38 18.73 1.39
CA GLY A 69 9.93 18.52 2.75
C GLY A 69 8.87 18.28 3.84
N GLU A 70 7.62 18.05 3.48
CA GLU A 70 6.50 17.85 4.42
C GLU A 70 6.50 16.50 5.13
N ALA A 71 7.30 15.53 4.66
CA ALA A 71 7.43 14.22 5.27
C ALA A 71 8.88 13.72 5.23
N ASP A 72 9.29 13.00 6.28
CA ASP A 72 10.60 12.35 6.34
C ASP A 72 10.63 11.11 5.43
N ILE A 73 9.51 10.38 5.33
CA ILE A 73 9.36 9.18 4.51
C ILE A 73 8.03 9.23 3.77
N VAL A 74 8.05 8.81 2.52
CA VAL A 74 6.84 8.74 1.69
C VAL A 74 6.70 7.33 1.11
N PHE A 75 5.49 6.77 1.20
CA PHE A 75 5.15 5.53 0.53
C PHE A 75 4.58 5.78 -0.85
N ARG A 76 5.17 5.15 -1.87
CA ARG A 76 4.72 5.27 -3.26
C ARG A 76 4.53 3.93 -3.93
N TYR A 77 3.54 3.91 -4.82
CA TYR A 77 3.36 2.85 -5.80
C TYR A 77 4.00 3.28 -7.13
N GLY A 78 4.79 2.40 -7.73
CA GLY A 78 5.45 2.67 -9.00
C GLY A 78 6.58 1.69 -9.31
N GLY A 79 7.35 1.99 -10.36
CA GLY A 79 8.53 1.25 -10.76
C GLY A 79 9.83 1.90 -10.26
N SER A 80 10.88 1.10 -10.07
CA SER A 80 12.24 1.57 -9.82
C SER A 80 12.94 1.92 -11.15
N PRO A 81 13.96 2.82 -11.19
CA PRO A 81 14.63 3.45 -10.04
C PRO A 81 13.93 4.72 -9.51
N TRP A 82 14.31 5.15 -8.30
CA TRP A 82 13.85 6.38 -7.63
C TRP A 82 15.04 7.35 -7.43
N PRO A 83 15.44 8.13 -8.48
CA PRO A 83 16.60 9.01 -8.39
C PRO A 83 16.46 10.04 -7.25
N GLY A 84 17.54 10.24 -6.48
CA GLY A 84 17.55 11.18 -5.34
C GLY A 84 16.91 10.65 -4.06
N PHE A 85 16.53 9.36 -4.02
CA PHE A 85 15.92 8.74 -2.84
C PHE A 85 16.60 7.43 -2.47
N ARG A 86 16.74 7.17 -1.17
CA ARG A 86 16.85 5.82 -0.66
C ARG A 86 15.46 5.18 -0.79
N ALA A 87 15.38 4.08 -1.52
CA ALA A 87 14.13 3.37 -1.81
C ALA A 87 14.19 1.96 -1.25
N VAL A 88 13.16 1.56 -0.51
CA VAL A 88 12.95 0.19 0.00
C VAL A 88 11.70 -0.37 -0.65
N LEU A 89 11.83 -1.48 -1.38
CA LEU A 89 10.69 -2.23 -1.90
C LEU A 89 10.03 -2.99 -0.76
N LEU A 90 8.76 -2.74 -0.51
CA LEU A 90 7.97 -3.37 0.54
C LEU A 90 7.28 -4.63 0.05
N PHE A 91 6.63 -4.57 -1.11
CA PHE A 91 6.07 -5.70 -1.82
C PHE A 91 5.82 -5.37 -3.29
N ARG A 92 5.85 -6.42 -4.13
CA ARG A 92 5.57 -6.32 -5.55
C ARG A 92 4.08 -6.20 -5.83
N ASP A 93 3.73 -5.69 -7.02
CA ASP A 93 2.35 -5.61 -7.49
C ASP A 93 1.87 -6.97 -7.97
N GLU A 94 1.39 -7.77 -7.05
CA GLU A 94 0.73 -9.06 -7.30
C GLU A 94 -0.75 -8.94 -6.97
N LEU A 95 -1.61 -9.02 -8.00
CA LEU A 95 -3.05 -8.92 -7.87
C LEU A 95 -3.70 -10.30 -7.98
N VAL A 96 -4.55 -10.62 -7.03
CA VAL A 96 -5.33 -11.86 -7.00
C VAL A 96 -6.82 -11.57 -6.86
N PRO A 97 -7.70 -12.33 -7.53
CA PRO A 97 -9.14 -12.20 -7.34
C PRO A 97 -9.54 -12.70 -5.96
N VAL A 98 -10.29 -11.87 -5.24
CA VAL A 98 -10.80 -12.17 -3.90
C VAL A 98 -12.28 -11.83 -3.77
N CYS A 99 -12.98 -12.58 -2.94
CA CYS A 99 -14.33 -12.26 -2.51
C CYS A 99 -14.59 -12.79 -1.09
N SER A 100 -15.77 -12.51 -0.53
CA SER A 100 -16.17 -13.13 0.73
C SER A 100 -16.39 -14.64 0.57
N PRO A 101 -16.17 -15.44 1.63
CA PRO A 101 -16.50 -16.88 1.61
C PRO A 101 -17.97 -17.14 1.32
N ALA A 102 -18.87 -16.22 1.72
CA ALA A 102 -20.31 -16.34 1.48
C ALA A 102 -20.63 -16.26 -0.02
N LEU A 103 -20.05 -15.29 -0.74
CA LEU A 103 -20.23 -15.15 -2.18
C LEU A 103 -19.70 -16.37 -2.94
N LEU A 104 -18.50 -16.86 -2.56
CA LEU A 104 -17.93 -18.06 -3.19
C LEU A 104 -18.83 -19.28 -3.02
N ARG A 105 -19.41 -19.51 -1.82
CA ARG A 105 -20.36 -20.61 -1.59
C ARG A 105 -21.62 -20.50 -2.41
N ALA A 106 -22.16 -19.29 -2.57
CA ALA A 106 -23.36 -19.05 -3.37
C ALA A 106 -23.17 -19.39 -4.87
N VAL A 107 -21.97 -19.17 -5.38
CA VAL A 107 -21.66 -19.38 -6.82
C VAL A 107 -21.31 -20.83 -7.13
N ARG A 108 -20.69 -21.59 -6.21
CA ARG A 108 -20.04 -22.85 -6.58
C ARG A 108 -20.32 -24.08 -5.71
N GLY A 109 -21.02 -24.00 -4.63
CA GLY A 109 -21.24 -25.17 -3.75
C GLY A 109 -19.94 -25.63 -3.04
N ARG A 110 -19.13 -26.56 -3.58
CA ARG A 110 -18.02 -27.20 -2.89
C ARG A 110 -16.61 -27.01 -3.50
N GLY A 111 -16.24 -25.88 -4.05
CA GLY A 111 -14.88 -25.68 -4.57
C GLY A 111 -14.23 -24.40 -4.08
N ARG A 112 -12.88 -24.37 -3.93
CA ARG A 112 -12.16 -23.17 -3.49
C ARG A 112 -11.73 -22.24 -4.63
N LEU A 113 -11.57 -22.75 -5.85
CA LEU A 113 -11.03 -21.99 -6.98
C LEU A 113 -12.02 -22.00 -8.15
N LEU A 114 -12.12 -20.85 -8.80
CA LEU A 114 -12.96 -20.60 -9.97
C LEU A 114 -12.06 -20.43 -11.20
N ALA A 115 -12.55 -20.90 -12.35
CA ALA A 115 -11.95 -20.59 -13.63
C ALA A 115 -12.22 -19.10 -14.01
N PRO A 116 -11.34 -18.44 -14.79
CA PRO A 116 -11.56 -17.07 -15.23
C PRO A 116 -12.92 -16.81 -15.85
N ALA A 117 -13.40 -17.73 -16.70
CA ALA A 117 -14.73 -17.67 -17.33
C ALA A 117 -15.89 -17.61 -16.30
N GLN A 118 -15.73 -18.26 -15.14
CA GLN A 118 -16.73 -18.19 -14.05
C GLN A 118 -16.65 -16.85 -13.31
N ILE A 119 -15.44 -16.36 -13.05
CA ILE A 119 -15.24 -15.03 -12.41
C ILE A 119 -15.82 -13.93 -13.29
N LYS A 120 -15.69 -14.03 -14.60
CA LYS A 120 -16.24 -13.09 -15.57
C LYS A 120 -17.75 -12.87 -15.45
N THR A 121 -18.49 -13.86 -14.96
CA THR A 121 -19.97 -13.76 -14.80
C THR A 121 -20.38 -13.12 -13.45
N MET A 122 -19.43 -12.82 -12.58
CA MET A 122 -19.68 -12.23 -11.26
C MET A 122 -19.62 -10.69 -11.30
N PRO A 123 -20.22 -9.98 -10.34
CA PRO A 123 -19.98 -8.55 -10.19
C PRO A 123 -18.50 -8.29 -9.93
N LEU A 124 -17.84 -7.51 -10.80
CA LEU A 124 -16.43 -7.18 -10.68
C LEU A 124 -16.26 -5.77 -10.13
N LEU A 125 -15.35 -5.60 -9.18
CA LEU A 125 -15.09 -4.36 -8.45
C LEU A 125 -13.70 -3.85 -8.78
N SER A 126 -13.55 -2.55 -9.04
CA SER A 126 -12.27 -1.91 -9.38
C SER A 126 -12.10 -0.55 -8.72
N LEU A 127 -10.85 -0.14 -8.56
CA LEU A 127 -10.48 1.23 -8.27
C LEU A 127 -10.47 2.03 -9.59
N GLU A 128 -11.08 3.22 -9.63
CA GLU A 128 -11.13 4.07 -10.83
C GLU A 128 -9.75 4.35 -11.44
N ALA A 129 -8.76 4.62 -10.59
CA ALA A 129 -7.38 4.86 -11.02
C ALA A 129 -6.69 3.60 -11.59
N ARG A 130 -7.31 2.41 -11.45
CA ARG A 130 -6.77 1.10 -11.84
C ARG A 130 -7.73 0.31 -12.72
N ARG A 131 -8.47 0.98 -13.57
CA ARG A 131 -9.48 0.37 -14.48
C ARG A 131 -8.91 -0.70 -15.40
N GLN A 132 -7.60 -0.69 -15.66
CA GLN A 132 -6.95 -1.64 -16.54
C GLN A 132 -6.61 -2.98 -15.84
N ASP A 133 -6.72 -3.06 -14.49
CA ASP A 133 -6.33 -4.27 -13.75
C ASP A 133 -7.12 -5.51 -14.17
N TRP A 134 -8.46 -5.41 -14.29
CA TRP A 134 -9.30 -6.53 -14.73
C TRP A 134 -9.07 -6.92 -16.18
N PRO A 135 -9.04 -6.00 -17.16
CA PRO A 135 -8.67 -6.32 -18.52
C PRO A 135 -7.34 -7.06 -18.64
N ASP A 136 -6.29 -6.56 -17.96
CA ASP A 136 -4.96 -7.19 -17.97
C ASP A 136 -4.99 -8.59 -17.34
N TRP A 137 -5.71 -8.75 -16.23
CA TRP A 137 -5.83 -10.04 -15.54
C TRP A 137 -6.54 -11.09 -16.43
N PHE A 138 -7.65 -10.72 -17.06
CA PHE A 138 -8.37 -11.61 -17.97
C PHE A 138 -7.55 -11.91 -19.23
N GLN A 139 -6.88 -10.92 -19.81
CA GLN A 139 -6.00 -11.12 -20.95
C GLN A 139 -4.88 -12.14 -20.64
N GLN A 140 -4.24 -12.01 -19.47
CA GLN A 140 -3.22 -12.98 -19.03
C GLN A 140 -3.82 -14.38 -18.83
N ALA A 141 -5.06 -14.47 -18.41
CA ALA A 141 -5.79 -15.73 -18.22
C ALA A 141 -6.39 -16.31 -19.53
N GLY A 142 -6.11 -15.69 -20.68
CA GLY A 142 -6.63 -16.12 -21.99
C GLY A 142 -8.09 -15.75 -22.27
N GLU A 143 -8.63 -14.80 -21.53
CA GLU A 143 -10.01 -14.31 -21.62
C GLU A 143 -10.07 -12.83 -22.02
N THR A 144 -11.22 -12.41 -22.54
CA THR A 144 -11.49 -10.98 -22.80
C THR A 144 -12.59 -10.47 -21.89
N LEU A 145 -12.45 -9.26 -21.38
CA LEU A 145 -13.45 -8.62 -20.54
C LEU A 145 -13.94 -7.31 -21.18
N PRO A 146 -15.26 -7.15 -21.43
CA PRO A 146 -15.85 -5.86 -21.77
C PRO A 146 -15.71 -4.88 -20.58
N ARG A 147 -15.33 -3.63 -20.87
CA ARG A 147 -15.09 -2.61 -19.83
C ARG A 147 -16.33 -2.26 -18.99
N GLU A 148 -17.50 -2.39 -19.59
CA GLU A 148 -18.79 -2.07 -18.98
C GLU A 148 -19.21 -3.03 -17.84
N GLN A 149 -18.52 -4.17 -17.71
CA GLN A 149 -18.84 -5.18 -16.68
C GLN A 149 -18.20 -4.91 -15.32
N VAL A 150 -17.42 -3.83 -15.17
CA VAL A 150 -16.67 -3.54 -13.95
C VAL A 150 -17.24 -2.32 -13.25
N GLN A 151 -17.70 -2.48 -12.00
CA GLN A 151 -18.10 -1.38 -11.15
C GLN A 151 -16.85 -0.73 -10.53
N SER A 152 -16.67 0.57 -10.77
CA SER A 152 -15.51 1.33 -10.30
C SER A 152 -15.83 2.25 -9.15
N PHE A 153 -14.86 2.41 -8.23
CA PHE A 153 -14.94 3.26 -7.05
C PHE A 153 -13.70 4.16 -6.96
N ALA A 154 -13.86 5.33 -6.36
CA ALA A 154 -12.76 6.27 -6.18
C ALA A 154 -11.76 5.85 -5.08
N ASP A 155 -12.16 4.98 -4.15
CA ASP A 155 -11.35 4.57 -2.99
C ASP A 155 -11.21 3.04 -2.93
N LEU A 156 -9.96 2.57 -2.74
CA LEU A 156 -9.65 1.15 -2.63
C LEU A 156 -10.21 0.51 -1.35
N ALA A 157 -10.37 1.26 -0.27
CA ALA A 157 -11.00 0.75 0.96
C ALA A 157 -12.46 0.38 0.72
N VAL A 158 -13.17 1.16 -0.11
CA VAL A 158 -14.55 0.87 -0.52
C VAL A 158 -14.59 -0.42 -1.36
N VAL A 159 -13.68 -0.58 -2.31
CA VAL A 159 -13.56 -1.82 -3.12
C VAL A 159 -13.40 -3.04 -2.22
N HIS A 160 -12.50 -2.99 -1.26
CA HIS A 160 -12.26 -4.10 -0.32
C HIS A 160 -13.48 -4.36 0.58
N GLU A 161 -14.15 -3.32 1.06
CA GLU A 161 -15.35 -3.50 1.90
C GLU A 161 -16.51 -4.13 1.11
N PHE A 162 -16.72 -3.74 -0.16
CA PHE A 162 -17.70 -4.39 -1.03
C PHE A 162 -17.40 -5.87 -1.21
N ALA A 163 -16.11 -6.22 -1.46
CA ALA A 163 -15.71 -7.62 -1.59
C ALA A 163 -15.95 -8.42 -0.30
N ARG A 164 -15.61 -7.85 0.87
CA ARG A 164 -15.86 -8.46 2.19
C ARG A 164 -17.34 -8.70 2.47
N ARG A 165 -18.20 -7.77 2.04
CA ARG A 165 -19.66 -7.88 2.15
C ARG A 165 -20.29 -8.85 1.14
N GLY A 166 -19.50 -9.44 0.24
CA GLY A 166 -20.01 -10.36 -0.77
C GLY A 166 -20.73 -9.68 -1.92
N LEU A 167 -20.49 -8.39 -2.14
CA LEU A 167 -21.14 -7.60 -3.20
C LEU A 167 -20.40 -7.71 -4.54
N GLY A 168 -19.30 -8.44 -4.59
CA GLY A 168 -18.55 -8.70 -5.82
C GLY A 168 -17.16 -9.26 -5.57
N VAL A 169 -16.41 -9.39 -6.65
CA VAL A 169 -15.02 -9.86 -6.69
C VAL A 169 -14.11 -8.67 -6.92
N ALA A 170 -13.09 -8.49 -6.10
CA ALA A 170 -12.05 -7.49 -6.27
C ALA A 170 -10.73 -8.12 -6.71
N LEU A 171 -9.94 -7.41 -7.53
CA LEU A 171 -8.52 -7.69 -7.65
C LEU A 171 -7.80 -6.98 -6.51
N ALA A 172 -7.25 -7.78 -5.58
CA ALA A 172 -6.58 -7.26 -4.40
C ALA A 172 -5.08 -7.55 -4.46
N GLN A 173 -4.28 -6.58 -4.03
CA GLN A 173 -2.85 -6.76 -3.84
C GLN A 173 -2.59 -7.65 -2.63
N ARG A 174 -1.77 -8.68 -2.79
CA ARG A 174 -1.46 -9.63 -1.73
C ARG A 174 -1.01 -8.96 -0.44
N GLY A 175 -0.14 -7.94 -0.54
CA GLY A 175 0.34 -7.21 0.63
C GLY A 175 -0.75 -6.50 1.46
N TYR A 176 -1.98 -6.36 0.95
CA TYR A 176 -3.07 -5.69 1.67
C TYR A 176 -4.09 -6.62 2.32
N ILE A 177 -4.08 -7.89 1.97
CA ILE A 177 -5.18 -8.81 2.33
C ILE A 177 -4.79 -9.90 3.33
N ASP A 178 -3.55 -9.91 3.82
CA ASP A 178 -3.07 -10.95 4.74
C ASP A 178 -3.96 -11.09 5.98
N GLU A 179 -4.36 -9.98 6.59
CA GLU A 179 -5.26 -9.99 7.76
C GLU A 179 -6.67 -10.46 7.39
N ASP A 180 -7.20 -10.01 6.25
CA ASP A 180 -8.54 -10.41 5.80
C ASP A 180 -8.58 -11.90 5.43
N LEU A 181 -7.48 -12.45 4.88
CA LEU A 181 -7.34 -13.89 4.62
C LEU A 181 -7.22 -14.69 5.94
N ALA A 182 -6.41 -14.20 6.88
CA ALA A 182 -6.23 -14.85 8.18
C ALA A 182 -7.52 -14.85 9.02
N ALA A 183 -8.28 -13.75 8.98
CA ALA A 183 -9.57 -13.60 9.64
C ALA A 183 -10.73 -14.31 8.91
N GLY A 184 -10.50 -14.83 7.70
CA GLY A 184 -11.54 -15.47 6.90
C GLY A 184 -12.59 -14.50 6.34
N ASN A 185 -12.31 -13.21 6.30
CA ASN A 185 -13.17 -12.19 5.70
C ASN A 185 -13.16 -12.24 4.17
N LEU A 186 -12.00 -12.58 3.60
CA LEU A 186 -11.77 -12.77 2.18
C LEU A 186 -11.17 -14.13 1.89
N VAL A 187 -11.38 -14.62 0.68
CA VAL A 187 -10.71 -15.81 0.13
C VAL A 187 -10.22 -15.52 -1.27
N VAL A 188 -9.04 -16.05 -1.60
CA VAL A 188 -8.53 -16.05 -2.98
C VAL A 188 -9.29 -17.11 -3.77
N ILE A 189 -9.82 -16.73 -4.93
CA ILE A 189 -10.73 -17.57 -5.73
C ILE A 189 -10.15 -18.03 -7.07
N SER A 190 -8.90 -17.67 -7.39
CA SER A 190 -8.22 -18.15 -8.62
C SER A 190 -6.74 -18.44 -8.35
N LYS A 191 -6.16 -19.29 -9.21
CA LYS A 191 -4.70 -19.52 -9.26
C LYS A 191 -3.98 -18.41 -10.04
N GLU A 192 -4.71 -17.72 -10.93
CA GLU A 192 -4.14 -16.69 -11.78
C GLU A 192 -3.78 -15.46 -10.95
N VAL A 193 -2.55 -14.98 -11.11
CA VAL A 193 -2.00 -13.82 -10.41
C VAL A 193 -1.47 -12.84 -11.44
N LEU A 194 -2.06 -11.66 -11.52
CA LEU A 194 -1.50 -10.59 -12.35
C LEU A 194 -0.26 -10.01 -11.66
N ARG A 195 0.90 -10.17 -12.30
CA ARG A 195 2.18 -9.63 -11.83
C ARG A 195 2.65 -8.50 -12.74
N ARG A 196 3.14 -7.43 -12.12
CA ARG A 196 3.73 -6.29 -12.82
C ARG A 196 5.09 -5.95 -12.23
N GLU A 197 5.96 -5.34 -13.03
CA GLU A 197 7.26 -4.80 -12.59
C GLU A 197 7.09 -3.48 -11.81
N LEU A 198 6.04 -3.41 -10.99
CA LEU A 198 5.69 -2.31 -10.12
C LEU A 198 5.66 -2.82 -8.68
N GLY A 199 5.66 -1.89 -7.73
CA GLY A 199 5.58 -2.25 -6.31
C GLY A 199 5.29 -1.05 -5.42
N TYR A 200 5.15 -1.32 -4.14
CA TYR A 200 5.08 -0.30 -3.10
C TYR A 200 6.46 -0.09 -2.52
N TYR A 201 6.88 1.17 -2.49
CA TYR A 201 8.20 1.60 -2.02
C TYR A 201 8.07 2.58 -0.88
N ALA A 202 8.94 2.44 0.12
CA ALA A 202 9.25 3.50 1.05
C ALA A 202 10.39 4.34 0.49
N LEU A 203 10.23 5.66 0.45
CA LEU A 203 11.19 6.60 -0.09
C LEU A 203 11.59 7.62 0.97
N ALA A 204 12.88 7.77 1.21
CA ALA A 204 13.47 8.85 1.99
C ALA A 204 14.42 9.64 1.07
N SER A 205 14.39 10.98 1.14
CA SER A 205 15.35 11.79 0.41
C SER A 205 16.78 11.40 0.78
N SER A 206 17.70 11.35 -0.19
CA SER A 206 19.11 11.04 0.05
C SER A 206 19.73 11.94 1.13
N ASP A 207 19.30 13.20 1.21
CA ASP A 207 19.76 14.18 2.21
C ASP A 207 19.23 13.88 3.62
N SER A 208 18.10 13.20 3.74
CA SER A 208 17.47 12.85 5.02
C SER A 208 17.70 11.41 5.44
N ALA A 209 18.07 10.53 4.52
CA ALA A 209 18.19 9.08 4.74
C ALA A 209 19.22 8.72 5.83
N GLY A 210 20.24 9.56 6.05
CA GLY A 210 21.24 9.39 7.11
C GLY A 210 20.81 9.85 8.51
N ARG A 211 19.65 10.50 8.67
CA ARG A 211 19.15 10.92 9.98
C ARG A 211 18.76 9.68 10.79
N SER A 212 19.17 9.62 12.06
CA SER A 212 19.01 8.40 12.88
C SER A 212 17.58 7.86 12.93
N LYS A 213 16.56 8.72 13.03
CA LYS A 213 15.14 8.31 13.03
C LYS A 213 14.68 7.77 11.69
N VAL A 214 15.16 8.38 10.57
CA VAL A 214 14.82 7.96 9.21
C VAL A 214 15.52 6.65 8.88
N ALA A 215 16.82 6.56 9.17
CA ALA A 215 17.62 5.36 8.95
C ALA A 215 17.02 4.17 9.71
N ALA A 216 16.72 4.33 11.02
CA ALA A 216 16.12 3.27 11.83
C ALA A 216 14.79 2.76 11.26
N PHE A 217 13.93 3.66 10.77
CA PHE A 217 12.65 3.27 10.19
C PHE A 217 12.82 2.58 8.82
N MET A 218 13.73 3.09 7.97
CA MET A 218 14.01 2.48 6.67
C MET A 218 14.64 1.09 6.82
N ASP A 219 15.57 0.90 7.77
CA ASP A 219 16.20 -0.39 8.07
C ASP A 219 15.18 -1.41 8.61
N TRP A 220 14.26 -0.94 9.47
CA TRP A 220 13.15 -1.78 9.92
C TRP A 220 12.21 -2.15 8.77
N LEU A 221 11.89 -1.22 7.85
CA LEU A 221 11.07 -1.52 6.68
C LEU A 221 11.70 -2.54 5.74
N GLU A 222 13.03 -2.53 5.57
CA GLU A 222 13.75 -3.56 4.80
C GLU A 222 13.53 -4.96 5.37
N GLN A 223 13.47 -5.08 6.70
CA GLN A 223 13.22 -6.36 7.38
C GLN A 223 11.74 -6.76 7.34
N ALA A 224 10.83 -5.78 7.48
CA ALA A 224 9.39 -5.99 7.49
C ALA A 224 8.79 -6.21 6.09
N GLY A 225 9.41 -5.66 5.05
CA GLY A 225 8.90 -5.56 3.67
C GLY A 225 9.58 -6.45 2.64
N GLY A 226 10.60 -7.25 2.94
CA GLY A 226 11.35 -8.03 1.94
C GLY A 226 10.46 -8.92 1.05
N PRO A 227 10.90 -9.29 -0.18
CA PRO A 227 10.13 -10.02 -1.18
C PRO A 227 9.51 -11.35 -0.69
N ASP A 228 9.97 -11.86 0.44
CA ASP A 228 9.43 -13.05 1.12
C ASP A 228 8.61 -12.75 2.37
N ALA A 229 8.32 -11.50 2.70
CA ALA A 229 7.57 -11.17 3.93
C ALA A 229 6.14 -11.75 3.91
N ALA A 230 5.53 -11.92 2.75
CA ALA A 230 4.25 -12.60 2.59
C ALA A 230 4.29 -14.11 2.90
N GLY A 231 5.49 -14.71 2.97
CA GLY A 231 5.68 -16.14 3.22
C GLY A 231 5.94 -16.52 4.69
N ARG A 232 6.23 -15.58 5.59
CA ARG A 232 6.65 -15.91 6.97
C ARG A 232 5.51 -16.09 7.98
N THR A 233 4.32 -15.58 7.71
CA THR A 233 3.15 -15.75 8.60
C THR A 233 2.57 -17.17 8.58
N GLY A 234 2.93 -18.01 7.60
CA GLY A 234 2.45 -19.40 7.48
C GLY A 234 3.31 -20.48 8.19
N ARG A 235 4.43 -20.15 8.86
CA ARG A 235 5.38 -21.14 9.41
C ARG A 235 5.57 -21.15 10.94
N ARG A 236 4.65 -20.56 11.69
CA ARG A 236 4.62 -20.69 13.15
C ARG A 236 3.25 -21.20 13.63
N ALA A 237 2.89 -22.41 13.26
CA ALA A 237 1.96 -23.26 13.96
C ALA A 237 2.26 -24.69 13.50
N GLY A 238 3.18 -25.34 14.18
CA GLY A 238 3.50 -26.73 14.16
C GLY A 238 3.97 -27.09 15.54
#